data_c833783ab16d017cad3ba8c688a5413b
#
_entry.id   c833783ab16d017cad3ba8c688a5413b
#
_cell.length_a   1.000
_cell.length_b   1.000
_cell.length_c   1.000
_cell.angle_alpha   90.00
_cell.angle_beta   90.00
_cell.angle_gamma   90.00
#
_symmetry.space_group_name_H-M   'P 1'
#
loop_
_entity.id
_entity.type
_entity.pdbx_description
1 polymer ?
#
loop_
_entity_poly.entity_id
_entity_poly.type
_entity_poly.pdbx_seq_one_letter_code
_entity_poly.pdbx_strand_id
1 'polypeptide(L)'
;LRVEDTDAKREVKGATETLIEMLSHYGIFFDEGAALDENGKIYDKGIYGPYKQSMRASIYHVYAKKLVKEGKAYPCFCTEEELERFHAEQEAGKANFGYYGKWAKWRDRPIEDIEAELKAGKEWVLRFRSTGSIEHKFKYHDLIKGDVDITENDIDHVLLKSDGIPTYHFAHAVDDHLMGTTH
;
A
#
# COMPACT_ATOMS: atom_id res chain seq x y z
N LEU A 1 -14.87 3.55 11.16
CA LEU A 1 -13.81 4.52 10.83
C LEU A 1 -12.43 3.87 10.96
N ARG A 2 -11.67 3.80 9.85
CA ARG A 2 -10.25 3.40 9.83
C ARG A 2 -9.38 4.63 9.65
N VAL A 3 -8.31 4.73 10.44
CA VAL A 3 -7.34 5.84 10.39
C VAL A 3 -6.13 5.40 9.58
N GLU A 4 -5.89 6.07 8.47
CA GLU A 4 -4.82 5.77 7.51
C GLU A 4 -3.61 6.68 7.75
N ASP A 5 -2.81 6.34 8.75
CA ASP A 5 -1.68 7.11 9.27
C ASP A 5 -0.31 6.52 8.90
N THR A 6 -0.20 5.82 7.77
CA THR A 6 1.06 5.22 7.31
C THR A 6 2.08 6.23 6.77
N ASP A 7 1.73 7.51 6.69
CA ASP A 7 2.61 8.61 6.32
C ASP A 7 2.93 9.52 7.52
N ALA A 8 3.95 9.13 8.28
CA ALA A 8 4.37 9.87 9.47
C ALA A 8 4.78 11.34 9.21
N LYS A 9 5.15 11.70 7.96
CA LYS A 9 5.50 13.09 7.62
C LYS A 9 4.28 14.02 7.54
N ARG A 10 3.10 13.44 7.31
CA ARG A 10 1.83 14.18 7.20
C ARG A 10 0.92 14.00 8.42
N GLU A 11 1.35 13.22 9.41
CA GLU A 11 0.57 13.03 10.63
C GLU A 11 0.47 14.35 11.42
N VAL A 12 -0.76 14.73 11.76
CA VAL A 12 -1.06 15.89 12.60
C VAL A 12 -1.60 15.38 13.94
N LYS A 13 -0.88 15.68 15.01
CA LYS A 13 -1.27 15.27 16.36
C LYS A 13 -2.66 15.82 16.71
N GLY A 14 -3.54 14.95 17.19
CA GLY A 14 -4.92 15.32 17.57
C GLY A 14 -5.90 15.38 16.39
N ALA A 15 -5.44 15.15 15.15
CA ALA A 15 -6.32 15.22 13.98
C ALA A 15 -7.42 14.15 13.99
N THR A 16 -7.11 12.95 14.48
CA THR A 16 -8.09 11.85 14.57
C THR A 16 -9.21 12.18 15.57
N GLU A 17 -8.86 12.69 16.73
CA GLU A 17 -9.81 13.12 17.76
C GLU A 17 -10.71 14.22 17.21
N THR A 18 -10.12 15.27 16.65
CA THR A 18 -10.86 16.39 16.04
C THR A 18 -11.80 15.91 14.93
N LEU A 19 -11.35 14.97 14.08
CA LEU A 19 -12.19 14.41 13.02
C LEU A 19 -13.43 13.70 13.58
N ILE A 20 -13.25 12.86 14.61
CA ILE A 20 -14.34 12.12 15.23
C ILE A 20 -15.34 13.08 15.88
N GLU A 21 -14.86 14.10 16.61
CA GLU A 21 -15.69 15.13 17.22
C GLU A 21 -16.51 15.91 16.18
N MET A 22 -15.84 16.36 15.09
CA MET A 22 -16.51 17.09 14.02
C MET A 22 -17.59 16.25 13.34
N LEU A 23 -17.30 14.98 13.03
CA LEU A 23 -18.28 14.09 12.40
C LEU A 23 -19.48 13.84 13.34
N SER A 24 -19.23 13.65 14.63
CA SER A 24 -20.28 13.53 15.65
C SER A 24 -21.16 14.78 15.73
N HIS A 25 -20.56 15.97 15.58
CA HIS A 25 -21.32 17.24 15.56
C HIS A 25 -22.31 17.29 14.39
N TYR A 26 -21.97 16.67 13.25
CA TYR A 26 -22.87 16.55 12.09
C TYR A 26 -23.79 15.32 12.15
N GLY A 27 -23.83 14.61 13.27
CA GLY A 27 -24.66 13.41 13.44
C GLY A 27 -24.14 12.18 12.67
N ILE A 28 -22.87 12.18 12.27
CA ILE A 28 -22.22 11.06 11.57
C ILE A 28 -21.51 10.19 12.60
N PHE A 29 -22.03 8.99 12.82
CA PHE A 29 -21.50 8.03 13.77
C PHE A 29 -21.04 6.76 13.04
N PHE A 30 -20.05 6.08 13.61
CA PHE A 30 -19.53 4.83 13.08
C PHE A 30 -19.93 3.66 13.98
N ASP A 31 -20.36 2.56 13.35
CA ASP A 31 -20.67 1.32 14.07
C ASP A 31 -19.40 0.68 14.59
N GLU A 32 -18.32 0.71 13.76
CA GLU A 32 -17.00 0.20 14.09
C GLU A 32 -15.89 1.19 13.71
N GLY A 33 -14.77 1.12 14.41
CA GLY A 33 -13.60 1.91 14.09
C GLY A 33 -12.95 2.62 15.28
N ALA A 34 -12.08 3.58 14.97
CA ALA A 34 -11.57 4.49 15.97
C ALA A 34 -12.71 5.34 16.51
N ALA A 35 -12.86 5.37 17.82
CA ALA A 35 -13.89 6.11 18.54
C ALA A 35 -13.28 6.84 19.74
N LEU A 36 -14.00 7.79 20.32
CA LEU A 36 -13.59 8.48 21.55
C LEU A 36 -14.39 7.96 22.75
N ASP A 37 -13.70 7.73 23.87
CA ASP A 37 -14.31 7.47 25.15
C ASP A 37 -14.84 8.78 25.79
N GLU A 38 -15.46 8.68 26.96
CA GLU A 38 -15.98 9.81 27.75
C GLU A 38 -14.91 10.83 28.18
N ASN A 39 -13.63 10.46 28.12
CA ASN A 39 -12.51 11.33 28.43
C ASN A 39 -11.84 11.91 27.16
N GLY A 40 -12.42 11.67 25.97
CA GLY A 40 -11.87 12.09 24.69
C GLY A 40 -10.65 11.29 24.22
N LYS A 41 -10.41 10.10 24.79
CA LYS A 41 -9.31 9.23 24.39
C LYS A 41 -9.75 8.25 23.30
N ILE A 42 -8.91 8.09 22.29
CA ILE A 42 -9.16 7.13 21.20
C ILE A 42 -9.12 5.69 21.74
N TYR A 43 -10.12 4.90 21.34
CA TYR A 43 -10.15 3.46 21.52
C TYR A 43 -10.68 2.76 20.26
N ASP A 44 -10.42 1.47 20.15
CA ASP A 44 -10.93 0.63 19.07
C ASP A 44 -12.33 0.11 19.42
N LYS A 45 -13.36 0.57 18.69
CA LYS A 45 -14.75 0.11 18.80
C LYS A 45 -15.02 -0.94 17.74
N GLY A 46 -15.30 -2.19 18.13
CA GLY A 46 -15.61 -3.29 17.21
C GLY A 46 -14.59 -4.43 17.26
N ILE A 47 -14.64 -5.33 16.26
CA ILE A 47 -13.92 -6.62 16.29
C ILE A 47 -12.73 -6.70 15.35
N TYR A 48 -12.56 -5.73 14.45
CA TYR A 48 -11.50 -5.76 13.41
C TYR A 48 -10.27 -4.89 13.74
N GLY A 49 -10.22 -4.33 14.96
CA GLY A 49 -9.10 -3.51 15.43
C GLY A 49 -7.72 -4.19 15.33
N PRO A 50 -6.63 -3.42 15.50
CA PRO A 50 -6.61 -1.96 15.65
C PRO A 50 -7.10 -1.24 14.40
N TYR A 51 -7.78 -0.10 14.56
CA TYR A 51 -8.30 0.68 13.42
C TYR A 51 -7.34 1.80 12.98
N LYS A 52 -6.20 1.94 13.63
CA LYS A 52 -5.09 2.80 13.23
C LYS A 52 -4.07 1.98 12.45
N GLN A 53 -3.81 2.32 11.20
CA GLN A 53 -2.98 1.50 10.30
C GLN A 53 -1.54 1.34 10.78
N SER A 54 -0.95 2.36 11.39
CA SER A 54 0.38 2.28 12.00
C SER A 54 0.51 1.18 13.06
N MET A 55 -0.59 0.79 13.71
CA MET A 55 -0.63 -0.28 14.71
C MET A 55 -0.81 -1.68 14.11
N ARG A 56 -0.98 -1.78 12.79
CA ARG A 56 -1.27 -3.04 12.07
C ARG A 56 -0.08 -3.61 11.32
N ALA A 57 1.14 -3.08 11.52
CA ALA A 57 2.34 -3.46 10.77
C ALA A 57 2.58 -4.99 10.73
N SER A 58 2.38 -5.68 11.86
CA SER A 58 2.52 -7.14 11.93
C SER A 58 1.55 -7.90 11.01
N ILE A 59 0.34 -7.39 10.83
CA ILE A 59 -0.68 -7.97 9.94
C ILE A 59 -0.21 -7.83 8.49
N TYR A 60 0.21 -6.62 8.08
CA TYR A 60 0.70 -6.38 6.73
C TYR A 60 1.92 -7.23 6.40
N HIS A 61 2.82 -7.45 7.35
CA HIS A 61 3.99 -8.32 7.17
C HIS A 61 3.61 -9.79 6.93
N VAL A 62 2.53 -10.29 7.52
CA VAL A 62 2.02 -11.65 7.24
C VAL A 62 1.61 -11.77 5.76
N TYR A 63 0.83 -10.79 5.27
CA TYR A 63 0.41 -10.78 3.87
C TYR A 63 1.57 -10.54 2.91
N ALA A 64 2.51 -9.68 3.25
CA ALA A 64 3.73 -9.46 2.48
C ALA A 64 4.55 -10.77 2.33
N LYS A 65 4.77 -11.49 3.42
CA LYS A 65 5.46 -12.80 3.41
C LYS A 65 4.71 -13.84 2.58
N LYS A 66 3.37 -13.85 2.66
CA LYS A 66 2.54 -14.72 1.81
C LYS A 66 2.77 -14.42 0.33
N LEU A 67 2.74 -13.16 -0.08
CA LEU A 67 2.98 -12.77 -1.47
C LEU A 67 4.39 -13.16 -1.95
N VAL A 68 5.42 -13.01 -1.12
CA VAL A 68 6.78 -13.48 -1.44
C VAL A 68 6.79 -14.99 -1.64
N LYS A 69 6.18 -15.75 -0.73
CA LYS A 69 6.09 -17.21 -0.82
C LYS A 69 5.36 -17.69 -2.07
N GLU A 70 4.37 -16.93 -2.53
CA GLU A 70 3.62 -17.21 -3.75
C GLU A 70 4.30 -16.68 -5.02
N GLY A 71 5.49 -16.09 -4.92
CA GLY A 71 6.20 -15.49 -6.05
C GLY A 71 5.56 -14.21 -6.61
N LYS A 72 4.62 -13.62 -5.87
CA LYS A 72 3.87 -12.41 -6.25
C LYS A 72 4.49 -11.12 -5.74
N ALA A 73 5.56 -11.21 -4.97
CA ALA A 73 6.33 -10.06 -4.50
C ALA A 73 7.81 -10.42 -4.40
N TYR A 74 8.67 -9.41 -4.48
CA TYR A 74 10.12 -9.58 -4.44
C TYR A 74 10.82 -8.35 -3.85
N PRO A 75 11.98 -8.51 -3.20
CA PRO A 75 12.80 -7.40 -2.73
C PRO A 75 13.43 -6.65 -3.91
N CYS A 76 13.49 -5.33 -3.78
CA CYS A 76 14.13 -4.43 -4.74
C CYS A 76 15.14 -3.55 -4.02
N PHE A 77 16.40 -3.57 -4.46
CA PHE A 77 17.53 -2.84 -3.90
C PHE A 77 17.99 -1.67 -4.78
N CYS A 78 17.10 -1.15 -5.63
CA CYS A 78 17.41 0.02 -6.43
C CYS A 78 17.62 1.24 -5.53
N THR A 79 18.68 2.00 -5.83
CA THR A 79 18.94 3.29 -5.18
C THR A 79 18.06 4.39 -5.78
N GLU A 80 17.98 5.54 -5.09
CA GLU A 80 17.26 6.72 -5.62
C GLU A 80 17.84 7.17 -6.96
N GLU A 81 19.17 7.18 -7.10
CA GLU A 81 19.85 7.57 -8.35
C GLU A 81 19.52 6.61 -9.50
N GLU A 82 19.40 5.30 -9.23
CA GLU A 82 18.97 4.33 -10.25
C GLU A 82 17.53 4.60 -10.68
N LEU A 83 16.63 4.89 -9.76
CA LEU A 83 15.23 5.20 -10.06
C LEU A 83 15.09 6.52 -10.83
N GLU A 84 15.85 7.56 -10.47
CA GLU A 84 15.90 8.83 -11.21
C GLU A 84 16.41 8.62 -12.65
N ARG A 85 17.43 7.80 -12.83
CA ARG A 85 17.91 7.45 -14.17
C ARG A 85 16.85 6.73 -14.98
N PHE A 86 16.12 5.80 -14.39
CA PHE A 86 15.00 5.12 -15.08
C PHE A 86 13.91 6.11 -15.48
N HIS A 87 13.56 7.04 -14.60
CA HIS A 87 12.58 8.09 -14.91
C HIS A 87 13.07 8.96 -16.08
N ALA A 88 14.33 9.39 -16.10
CA ALA A 88 14.89 10.17 -17.21
C ALA A 88 14.86 9.40 -18.54
N GLU A 89 15.17 8.11 -18.52
CA GLU A 89 15.08 7.25 -19.71
C GLU A 89 13.64 7.10 -20.20
N GLN A 90 12.67 6.95 -19.27
CA GLN A 90 11.24 6.86 -19.58
C GLN A 90 10.73 8.15 -20.19
N GLU A 91 11.10 9.29 -19.63
CA GLU A 91 10.73 10.61 -20.13
C GLU A 91 11.27 10.83 -21.56
N ALA A 92 12.56 10.57 -21.78
CA ALA A 92 13.19 10.68 -23.09
C ALA A 92 12.53 9.76 -24.14
N GLY A 93 12.12 8.57 -23.71
CA GLY A 93 11.42 7.59 -24.55
C GLY A 93 9.92 7.80 -24.66
N LYS A 94 9.34 8.82 -24.01
CA LYS A 94 7.89 9.05 -23.92
C LYS A 94 7.12 7.81 -23.41
N ALA A 95 7.76 7.04 -22.52
CA ALA A 95 7.16 5.89 -21.86
C ALA A 95 6.45 6.30 -20.57
N ASN A 96 5.55 5.47 -20.08
CA ASN A 96 4.92 5.70 -18.78
C ASN A 96 5.96 5.61 -17.65
N PHE A 97 5.82 6.47 -16.64
CA PHE A 97 6.66 6.37 -15.45
C PHE A 97 6.28 5.16 -14.61
N GLY A 98 7.30 4.43 -14.15
CA GLY A 98 7.08 3.30 -13.25
C GLY A 98 8.21 2.27 -13.27
N TYR A 99 8.07 1.27 -12.42
CA TYR A 99 9.02 0.16 -12.29
C TYR A 99 8.42 -1.08 -12.98
N TYR A 100 8.76 -1.28 -14.25
CA TYR A 100 8.22 -2.35 -15.10
C TYR A 100 9.18 -2.69 -16.25
N GLY A 101 8.96 -3.80 -16.91
CA GLY A 101 9.71 -4.24 -18.08
C GLY A 101 11.22 -4.20 -17.85
N LYS A 102 11.96 -3.57 -18.75
CA LYS A 102 13.44 -3.45 -18.67
C LYS A 102 13.94 -2.64 -17.46
N TRP A 103 13.10 -1.80 -16.90
CA TRP A 103 13.42 -1.00 -15.70
C TRP A 103 13.16 -1.76 -14.39
N ALA A 104 12.46 -2.89 -14.44
CA ALA A 104 12.24 -3.74 -13.28
C ALA A 104 13.45 -4.65 -12.99
N LYS A 105 14.60 -4.05 -12.75
CA LYS A 105 15.94 -4.68 -12.63
C LYS A 105 15.99 -5.87 -11.67
N TRP A 106 15.21 -5.82 -10.56
CA TRP A 106 15.23 -6.84 -9.51
C TRP A 106 14.14 -7.90 -9.65
N ARG A 107 13.22 -7.72 -10.61
CA ARG A 107 12.04 -8.56 -10.76
C ARG A 107 12.36 -10.05 -10.96
N ASP A 108 13.35 -10.35 -11.78
CA ASP A 108 13.67 -11.72 -12.17
C ASP A 108 15.11 -12.10 -11.82
N ARG A 109 15.67 -11.48 -10.76
CA ARG A 109 16.99 -11.83 -10.27
C ARG A 109 16.98 -13.19 -9.58
N PRO A 110 18.05 -14.00 -9.76
CA PRO A 110 18.23 -15.24 -9.03
C PRO A 110 18.15 -15.03 -7.52
N ILE A 111 17.71 -16.06 -6.79
CA ILE A 111 17.57 -15.99 -5.34
C ILE A 111 18.91 -15.72 -4.64
N GLU A 112 19.99 -16.23 -5.22
CA GLU A 112 21.36 -16.06 -4.73
C GLU A 112 21.78 -14.58 -4.72
N ASP A 113 21.39 -13.83 -5.75
CA ASP A 113 21.65 -12.37 -5.83
C ASP A 113 20.85 -11.64 -4.73
N ILE A 114 19.59 -11.99 -4.55
CA ILE A 114 18.73 -11.43 -3.49
C ILE A 114 19.32 -11.69 -2.11
N GLU A 115 19.72 -12.95 -1.84
CA GLU A 115 20.32 -13.33 -0.56
C GLU A 115 21.64 -12.61 -0.30
N ALA A 116 22.46 -12.41 -1.33
CA ALA A 116 23.73 -11.70 -1.21
C ALA A 116 23.50 -10.24 -0.77
N GLU A 117 22.53 -9.54 -1.39
CA GLU A 117 22.22 -8.16 -1.03
C GLU A 117 21.59 -8.05 0.37
N LEU A 118 20.72 -9.00 0.76
CA LEU A 118 20.17 -9.07 2.12
C LEU A 118 21.27 -9.31 3.16
N LYS A 119 22.22 -10.23 2.90
CA LYS A 119 23.38 -10.51 3.77
C LYS A 119 24.32 -9.31 3.86
N ALA A 120 24.44 -8.55 2.80
CA ALA A 120 25.20 -7.30 2.79
C ALA A 120 24.51 -6.16 3.57
N GLY A 121 23.29 -6.36 4.06
CA GLY A 121 22.54 -5.36 4.81
C GLY A 121 22.07 -4.17 3.99
N LYS A 122 21.95 -4.33 2.66
CA LYS A 122 21.46 -3.24 1.81
C LYS A 122 20.00 -2.91 2.12
N GLU A 123 19.68 -1.65 2.05
CA GLU A 123 18.31 -1.16 2.14
C GLU A 123 17.49 -1.66 0.95
N TRP A 124 16.27 -2.06 1.21
CA TRP A 124 15.38 -2.61 0.19
C TRP A 124 13.92 -2.27 0.45
N VAL A 125 13.14 -2.30 -0.61
CA VAL A 125 11.69 -2.22 -0.56
C VAL A 125 11.08 -3.51 -1.08
N LEU A 126 9.88 -3.87 -0.64
CA LEU A 126 9.14 -4.98 -1.23
C LEU A 126 8.26 -4.47 -2.37
N ARG A 127 8.39 -5.06 -3.55
CA ARG A 127 7.54 -4.73 -4.70
C ARG A 127 6.58 -5.87 -5.04
N PHE A 128 5.39 -5.49 -5.47
CA PHE A 128 4.44 -6.41 -6.10
C PHE A 128 4.95 -6.82 -7.48
N ARG A 129 4.77 -8.08 -7.84
CA ARG A 129 5.03 -8.58 -9.19
C ARG A 129 3.74 -8.48 -9.98
N SER A 130 3.54 -7.39 -10.71
CA SER A 130 2.36 -7.22 -11.54
C SER A 130 2.33 -8.23 -12.69
N THR A 131 1.16 -8.77 -12.98
CA THR A 131 0.93 -9.70 -14.10
C THR A 131 0.06 -9.08 -15.19
N GLY A 132 -0.36 -7.83 -14.99
CA GLY A 132 -1.20 -7.13 -15.95
C GLY A 132 -0.41 -6.59 -17.16
N SER A 133 -1.16 -6.13 -18.16
CA SER A 133 -0.65 -5.50 -19.36
C SER A 133 -1.46 -4.24 -19.68
N ILE A 134 -0.77 -3.17 -20.07
CA ILE A 134 -1.43 -1.93 -20.51
C ILE A 134 -2.26 -2.11 -21.79
N GLU A 135 -2.04 -3.21 -22.53
CA GLU A 135 -2.81 -3.55 -23.73
C GLU A 135 -4.14 -4.22 -23.40
N HIS A 136 -4.30 -4.70 -22.16
CA HIS A 136 -5.51 -5.35 -21.69
C HIS A 136 -6.37 -4.41 -20.86
N LYS A 137 -7.67 -4.56 -21.02
CA LYS A 137 -8.69 -3.86 -20.23
C LYS A 137 -9.71 -4.85 -19.70
N PHE A 138 -10.23 -4.56 -18.52
CA PHE A 138 -11.38 -5.27 -17.97
C PHE A 138 -12.50 -4.29 -17.66
N LYS A 139 -13.73 -4.79 -17.68
CA LYS A 139 -14.90 -4.00 -17.31
C LYS A 139 -15.10 -4.05 -15.81
N TYR A 140 -15.32 -2.89 -15.24
CA TYR A 140 -15.69 -2.71 -13.84
C TYR A 140 -17.04 -1.98 -13.80
N HIS A 141 -17.97 -2.51 -13.02
CA HIS A 141 -19.27 -1.85 -12.81
C HIS A 141 -19.17 -0.91 -11.59
N ASP A 142 -19.09 0.39 -11.86
CA ASP A 142 -19.13 1.43 -10.84
C ASP A 142 -20.59 1.81 -10.56
N LEU A 143 -20.98 1.87 -9.28
CA LEU A 143 -22.36 2.14 -8.88
C LEU A 143 -22.87 3.53 -9.28
N ILE A 144 -21.97 4.47 -9.56
CA ILE A 144 -22.29 5.86 -9.93
C ILE A 144 -22.09 6.09 -11.44
N LYS A 145 -20.98 5.58 -11.99
CA LYS A 145 -20.57 5.82 -13.38
C LYS A 145 -21.06 4.75 -14.36
N GLY A 146 -21.58 3.62 -13.85
CA GLY A 146 -21.92 2.46 -14.67
C GLY A 146 -20.69 1.66 -15.10
N ASP A 147 -20.72 1.04 -16.27
CA ASP A 147 -19.61 0.23 -16.76
C ASP A 147 -18.43 1.09 -17.19
N VAL A 148 -17.27 0.84 -16.59
CA VAL A 148 -16.00 1.53 -16.85
C VAL A 148 -14.97 0.52 -17.34
N ASP A 149 -14.27 0.85 -18.44
CA ASP A 149 -13.11 0.08 -18.89
C ASP A 149 -11.86 0.51 -18.13
N ILE A 150 -11.27 -0.40 -17.39
CA ILE A 150 -10.05 -0.17 -16.61
C ILE A 150 -8.89 -0.89 -17.29
N THR A 151 -7.81 -0.16 -17.58
CA THR A 151 -6.57 -0.75 -18.09
C THR A 151 -5.87 -1.51 -16.96
N GLU A 152 -5.38 -2.70 -17.25
CA GLU A 152 -4.59 -3.46 -16.29
C GLU A 152 -3.29 -2.73 -15.93
N ASN A 153 -2.83 -2.98 -14.72
CA ASN A 153 -1.57 -2.41 -14.24
C ASN A 153 -0.39 -3.33 -14.56
N ASP A 154 0.64 -2.81 -15.20
CA ASP A 154 1.91 -3.50 -15.47
C ASP A 154 3.07 -3.04 -14.55
N ILE A 155 2.81 -2.05 -13.69
CA ILE A 155 3.82 -1.46 -12.81
C ILE A 155 3.95 -2.27 -11.52
N ASP A 156 5.17 -2.59 -11.15
CA ASP A 156 5.50 -3.25 -9.88
C ASP A 156 5.56 -2.23 -8.74
N HIS A 157 4.40 -1.96 -8.16
CA HIS A 157 4.28 -1.00 -7.05
C HIS A 157 5.01 -1.47 -5.79
N VAL A 158 5.52 -0.51 -5.01
CA VAL A 158 6.05 -0.79 -3.67
C VAL A 158 4.90 -1.19 -2.74
N LEU A 159 5.05 -2.31 -2.06
CA LEU A 159 4.14 -2.81 -1.03
C LEU A 159 4.61 -2.39 0.37
N LEU A 160 5.88 -2.67 0.68
CA LEU A 160 6.52 -2.23 1.93
C LEU A 160 7.68 -1.30 1.60
N LYS A 161 7.75 -0.20 2.32
CA LYS A 161 8.89 0.73 2.30
C LYS A 161 10.09 0.11 3.02
N SER A 162 11.27 0.72 2.92
CA SER A 162 12.49 0.25 3.56
C SER A 162 12.42 0.22 5.10
N ASP A 163 11.61 1.07 5.69
CA ASP A 163 11.31 1.08 7.12
C ASP A 163 10.32 -0.02 7.55
N GLY A 164 9.83 -0.86 6.61
CA GLY A 164 8.85 -1.91 6.84
C GLY A 164 7.41 -1.44 6.95
N ILE A 165 7.15 -0.14 6.79
CA ILE A 165 5.80 0.42 6.79
C ILE A 165 5.16 0.16 5.41
N PRO A 166 3.90 -0.29 5.35
CA PRO A 166 3.22 -0.50 4.07
C PRO A 166 2.98 0.81 3.34
N THR A 167 2.92 0.72 2.02
CA THR A 167 2.34 1.81 1.23
C THR A 167 0.83 1.84 1.42
N TYR A 168 0.23 3.01 1.16
CA TYR A 168 -1.21 3.22 1.21
C TYR A 168 -2.01 2.12 0.48
N HIS A 169 -1.64 1.83 -0.75
CA HIS A 169 -2.36 0.84 -1.57
C HIS A 169 -2.33 -0.56 -0.96
N PHE A 170 -1.21 -0.97 -0.40
CA PHE A 170 -1.10 -2.30 0.19
C PHE A 170 -1.86 -2.40 1.51
N ALA A 171 -1.71 -1.41 2.39
CA ALA A 171 -2.45 -1.35 3.65
C ALA A 171 -3.96 -1.38 3.41
N HIS A 172 -4.43 -0.56 2.45
CA HIS A 172 -5.84 -0.46 2.09
C HIS A 172 -6.41 -1.81 1.61
N ALA A 173 -5.73 -2.46 0.66
CA ALA A 173 -6.19 -3.75 0.13
C ALA A 173 -6.27 -4.86 1.21
N VAL A 174 -5.28 -4.92 2.10
CA VAL A 174 -5.26 -5.90 3.20
C VAL A 174 -6.38 -5.61 4.20
N ASP A 175 -6.56 -4.35 4.56
CA ASP A 175 -7.57 -3.96 5.54
C ASP A 175 -8.99 -4.14 5.02
N ASP A 176 -9.26 -3.76 3.78
CA ASP A 176 -10.57 -3.95 3.17
C ASP A 176 -10.95 -5.43 3.09
N HIS A 177 -9.98 -6.28 2.74
CA HIS A 177 -10.19 -7.74 2.76
C HIS A 177 -10.51 -8.25 4.16
N LEU A 178 -9.72 -7.87 5.17
CA LEU A 178 -9.86 -8.37 6.53
C LEU A 178 -11.08 -7.82 7.26
N MET A 179 -11.44 -6.57 7.00
CA MET A 179 -12.59 -5.89 7.61
C MET A 179 -13.90 -6.15 6.85
N GLY A 180 -13.85 -6.88 5.72
CA GLY A 180 -15.04 -7.22 4.93
C GLY A 180 -15.70 -6.01 4.29
N THR A 181 -14.92 -5.01 3.89
CA THR A 181 -15.42 -3.80 3.23
C THR A 181 -16.12 -4.16 1.92
N THR A 182 -17.36 -3.72 1.75
CA THR A 182 -18.20 -4.05 0.59
C THR A 182 -18.37 -2.89 -0.39
N HIS A 183 -18.26 -1.65 0.09
CA HIS A 183 -18.49 -0.42 -0.69
C HIS A 183 -17.47 0.66 -0.34
#